data_533a5c33636a0fa512ed0488c3478acd
#
_entry.id   533a5c33636a0fa512ed0488c3478acd
#
_cell.length_a   1.000
_cell.length_b   1.000
_cell.length_c   1.000
_cell.angle_alpha   90.00
_cell.angle_beta   90.00
_cell.angle_gamma   90.00
#
_symmetry.space_group_name_H-M   'P 1'
#
loop_
_entity.id
_entity.type
_entity.pdbx_description
1 polymer ?
#
loop_
_entity_poly.entity_id
_entity_poly.type
_entity_poly.pdbx_seq_one_letter_code
_entity_poly.pdbx_strand_id
1 'polypeptide(L)'
;MKRVLHGFGVLVAVMLAMYAVQMIAAESAEVVVLTTKTSSGEAQETRLWIVDHEGSQWLRSGAEIQSWYRNILEKTDVEVLRDSEKKSYTALPTENYREAVNGLMREKYGWADSYIGFFFSRDNSVPIRLVPRDR
;
A
#
# COMPACT_ATOMS: atom_id res chain seq x y z
N MET A 1 -29.90 -33.04 16.28
CA MET A 1 -28.85 -32.30 16.99
C MET A 1 -27.45 -32.54 16.41
N LYS A 2 -27.00 -33.79 16.21
CA LYS A 2 -25.67 -34.06 15.65
C LYS A 2 -25.41 -33.45 14.26
N ARG A 3 -26.44 -33.39 13.39
CA ARG A 3 -26.31 -32.82 12.04
C ARG A 3 -26.13 -31.31 12.06
N VAL A 4 -26.77 -30.60 13.00
CA VAL A 4 -26.65 -29.15 13.16
C VAL A 4 -25.25 -28.77 13.67
N LEU A 5 -24.72 -29.56 14.64
CA LEU A 5 -23.37 -29.37 15.16
C LEU A 5 -22.28 -29.60 14.08
N HIS A 6 -22.47 -30.61 13.22
CA HIS A 6 -21.56 -30.85 12.09
C HIS A 6 -21.61 -29.70 11.09
N GLY A 7 -22.80 -29.18 10.75
CA GLY A 7 -22.95 -28.06 9.83
C GLY A 7 -22.32 -26.79 10.38
N PHE A 8 -22.46 -26.52 11.66
CA PHE A 8 -21.84 -25.37 12.30
C PHE A 8 -20.31 -25.49 12.32
N GLY A 9 -19.78 -26.67 12.63
CA GLY A 9 -18.34 -26.93 12.61
C GLY A 9 -17.73 -26.76 11.24
N VAL A 10 -18.42 -27.22 10.18
CA VAL A 10 -17.98 -27.03 8.80
C VAL A 10 -17.97 -25.55 8.42
N LEU A 11 -19.00 -24.80 8.79
CA LEU A 11 -19.09 -23.37 8.53
C LEU A 11 -17.92 -22.62 9.18
N VAL A 12 -17.64 -22.90 10.44
CA VAL A 12 -16.52 -22.29 11.17
C VAL A 12 -15.18 -22.64 10.51
N ALA A 13 -14.99 -23.90 10.12
CA ALA A 13 -13.78 -24.34 9.44
C ALA A 13 -13.57 -23.62 8.11
N VAL A 14 -14.64 -23.45 7.32
CA VAL A 14 -14.58 -22.69 6.05
C VAL A 14 -14.22 -21.23 6.29
N MET A 15 -14.84 -20.59 7.30
CA MET A 15 -14.53 -19.20 7.64
C MET A 15 -13.06 -19.03 8.08
N LEU A 16 -12.55 -19.96 8.90
CA LEU A 16 -11.15 -19.93 9.32
C LEU A 16 -10.20 -20.15 8.14
N ALA A 17 -10.54 -21.06 7.23
CA ALA A 17 -9.74 -21.29 6.02
C ALA A 17 -9.72 -20.05 5.12
N MET A 18 -10.87 -19.40 4.92
CA MET A 18 -10.95 -18.15 4.17
C MET A 18 -10.12 -17.04 4.82
N TYR A 19 -10.20 -16.92 6.15
CA TYR A 19 -9.39 -15.95 6.88
C TYR A 19 -7.90 -16.23 6.73
N ALA A 20 -7.49 -17.49 6.84
CA ALA A 20 -6.09 -17.89 6.65
C ALA A 20 -5.59 -17.58 5.24
N VAL A 21 -6.40 -17.84 4.21
CA VAL A 21 -6.06 -17.49 2.82
C VAL A 21 -5.90 -15.97 2.66
N GLN A 22 -6.78 -15.18 3.27
CA GLN A 22 -6.68 -13.72 3.25
C GLN A 22 -5.39 -13.24 3.92
N MET A 23 -5.02 -13.82 5.06
CA MET A 23 -3.79 -13.46 5.76
C MET A 23 -2.55 -13.83 4.94
N ILE A 24 -2.52 -14.99 4.32
CA ILE A 24 -1.42 -15.42 3.45
C ILE A 24 -1.32 -14.50 2.23
N ALA A 25 -2.44 -14.15 1.60
CA ALA A 25 -2.46 -13.24 0.46
C ALA A 25 -1.97 -11.84 0.84
N ALA A 26 -2.38 -11.34 2.00
CA ALA A 26 -1.92 -10.04 2.50
C ALA A 26 -0.42 -10.04 2.80
N GLU A 27 0.12 -11.12 3.38
CA GLU A 27 1.54 -11.27 3.68
C GLU A 27 2.38 -11.49 2.42
N SER A 28 1.83 -12.15 1.39
CA SER A 28 2.53 -12.37 0.11
C SER A 28 2.55 -11.12 -0.77
N ALA A 29 1.70 -10.14 -0.51
CA ALA A 29 1.70 -8.87 -1.23
C ALA A 29 2.96 -8.06 -0.87
N GLU A 30 3.58 -7.49 -1.88
CA GLU A 30 4.79 -6.68 -1.66
C GLU A 30 4.46 -5.42 -0.86
N VAL A 31 5.14 -5.25 0.26
CA VAL A 31 5.02 -4.08 1.12
C VAL A 31 6.41 -3.48 1.30
N VAL A 32 6.52 -2.18 1.10
CA VAL A 32 7.75 -1.43 1.33
C VAL A 32 7.61 -0.59 2.59
N VAL A 33 8.73 -0.19 3.18
CA VAL A 33 8.75 0.73 4.32
C VAL A 33 9.25 2.08 3.85
N LEU A 34 8.37 3.07 3.90
CA LEU A 34 8.70 4.46 3.57
C LEU A 34 9.10 5.18 4.86
N THR A 35 10.26 5.80 4.86
CA THR A 35 10.71 6.67 5.96
C THR A 35 10.63 8.12 5.52
N THR A 36 9.82 8.89 6.23
CA THR A 36 9.67 10.33 6.03
C THR A 36 10.14 11.08 7.28
N LYS A 37 10.30 12.39 7.15
CA LYS A 37 10.60 13.26 8.29
C LYS A 37 9.38 14.06 8.69
N THR A 38 9.08 14.07 9.98
CA THR A 38 8.02 14.92 10.53
C THR A 38 8.48 16.39 10.55
N SER A 39 7.56 17.31 10.82
CA SER A 39 7.87 18.74 10.96
C SER A 39 8.88 19.01 12.07
N SER A 40 8.96 18.15 13.08
CA SER A 40 9.95 18.23 14.15
C SER A 40 11.29 17.55 13.82
N GLY A 41 11.41 16.97 12.62
CA GLY A 41 12.63 16.30 12.18
C GLY A 41 12.76 14.83 12.58
N GLU A 42 11.74 14.26 13.20
CA GLU A 42 11.74 12.85 13.58
C GLU A 42 11.44 11.95 12.39
N ALA A 43 12.04 10.77 12.37
CA ALA A 43 11.77 9.78 11.34
C ALA A 43 10.44 9.09 11.61
N GLN A 44 9.60 8.97 10.58
CA GLN A 44 8.35 8.21 10.62
C GLN A 44 8.38 7.11 9.57
N GLU A 45 8.13 5.87 9.98
CA GLU A 45 8.07 4.72 9.09
C GLU A 45 6.61 4.37 8.79
N THR A 46 6.32 4.10 7.51
CA THR A 46 4.99 3.72 7.05
C THR A 46 5.10 2.54 6.08
N ARG A 47 4.28 1.53 6.27
CA ARG A 47 4.20 0.36 5.37
C ARG A 47 3.22 0.66 4.26
N LEU A 48 3.68 0.56 3.01
CA LEU A 48 2.89 0.93 1.84
C LEU A 48 3.02 -0.11 0.72
N TRP A 49 2.04 -0.10 -0.17
CA TRP A 49 2.09 -0.84 -1.43
C TRP A 49 2.87 -0.02 -2.47
N ILE A 50 3.48 -0.71 -3.42
CA ILE A 50 4.33 -0.12 -4.45
C ILE A 50 4.07 -0.78 -5.80
N VAL A 51 4.13 0.01 -6.88
CA VAL A 51 4.12 -0.51 -8.25
C VAL A 51 5.25 0.12 -9.06
N ASP A 52 5.65 -0.57 -10.11
CA ASP A 52 6.64 -0.08 -11.08
C ASP A 52 5.92 0.31 -12.37
N HIS A 53 6.25 1.47 -12.92
CA HIS A 53 5.65 1.97 -14.16
C HIS A 53 6.59 2.97 -14.83
N GLU A 54 6.82 2.76 -16.14
CA GLU A 54 7.67 3.63 -16.97
C GLU A 54 9.06 3.91 -16.37
N GLY A 55 9.67 2.86 -15.81
CA GLY A 55 11.01 2.95 -15.23
C GLY A 55 11.08 3.63 -13.88
N SER A 56 9.95 3.97 -13.29
CA SER A 56 9.85 4.58 -11.94
C SER A 56 9.08 3.69 -10.99
N GLN A 57 9.32 3.87 -9.70
CA GLN A 57 8.54 3.26 -8.64
C GLN A 57 7.49 4.26 -8.16
N TRP A 58 6.30 3.76 -7.81
CA TRP A 58 5.17 4.59 -7.44
C TRP A 58 4.52 4.10 -6.16
N LEU A 59 4.28 5.04 -5.25
CA LEU A 59 3.44 4.85 -4.07
C LEU A 59 2.09 5.50 -4.32
N ARG A 60 1.15 5.28 -3.41
CA ARG A 60 -0.18 5.89 -3.51
C ARG A 60 -0.66 6.34 -2.14
N SER A 61 -1.02 7.62 -2.03
CA SER A 61 -1.76 8.13 -0.89
C SER A 61 -3.25 7.87 -1.11
N GLY A 62 -3.97 7.49 -0.07
CA GLY A 62 -5.42 7.30 -0.13
C GLY A 62 -6.18 8.62 -0.28
N ALA A 63 -7.52 8.52 -0.27
CA ALA A 63 -8.42 9.67 -0.42
C ALA A 63 -8.29 10.68 0.73
N GLU A 64 -7.93 10.22 1.92
CA GLU A 64 -7.67 11.09 3.07
C GLU A 64 -6.20 11.43 3.15
N ILE A 65 -5.88 12.64 3.62
CA ILE A 65 -4.50 13.07 3.78
C ILE A 65 -3.88 12.33 4.96
N GLN A 66 -2.97 11.41 4.65
CA GLN A 66 -2.24 10.63 5.63
C GLN A 66 -1.02 11.42 6.14
N SER A 67 -0.55 11.10 7.34
CA SER A 67 0.57 11.81 7.97
C SER A 67 1.84 11.74 7.12
N TRP A 68 2.16 10.58 6.52
CA TRP A 68 3.33 10.43 5.67
C TRP A 68 3.23 11.30 4.41
N TYR A 69 2.03 11.46 3.84
CA TYR A 69 1.80 12.32 2.68
C TYR A 69 2.06 13.79 3.04
N ARG A 70 1.56 14.23 4.19
CA ARG A 70 1.85 15.59 4.68
C ARG A 70 3.35 15.81 4.88
N ASN A 71 4.05 14.80 5.40
CA ASN A 71 5.50 14.89 5.59
C ASN A 71 6.23 15.11 4.26
N ILE A 72 5.85 14.41 3.19
CA ILE A 72 6.50 14.58 1.88
C ILE A 72 6.17 15.93 1.22
N LEU A 73 5.01 16.51 1.51
CA LEU A 73 4.67 17.85 1.02
C LEU A 73 5.59 18.91 1.62
N GLU A 74 6.02 18.74 2.86
CA GLU A 74 6.96 19.63 3.51
C GLU A 74 8.42 19.32 3.15
N LYS A 75 8.74 18.03 3.06
CA LYS A 75 10.10 17.57 2.79
C LYS A 75 10.06 16.34 1.88
N THR A 76 10.44 16.55 0.63
CA THR A 76 10.33 15.53 -0.42
C THR A 76 11.36 14.41 -0.32
N ASP A 77 12.40 14.59 0.48
CA ASP A 77 13.45 13.60 0.66
C ASP A 77 12.97 12.45 1.54
N VAL A 78 13.01 11.23 0.99
CA VAL A 78 12.52 10.02 1.65
C VAL A 78 13.50 8.88 1.48
N GLU A 79 13.33 7.84 2.29
CA GLU A 79 14.02 6.58 2.12
C GLU A 79 12.98 5.47 1.97
N VAL A 80 13.26 4.48 1.13
CA VAL A 80 12.39 3.33 0.91
C VAL A 80 13.19 2.05 1.10
N LEU A 81 12.69 1.18 1.96
CA LEU A 81 13.21 -0.17 2.14
C LEU A 81 12.37 -1.12 1.28
N ARG A 82 13.00 -1.67 0.25
CA ARG A 82 12.41 -2.64 -0.68
C ARG A 82 13.39 -3.77 -0.90
N ASP A 83 12.94 -5.03 -0.79
CA ASP A 83 13.77 -6.22 -0.96
C ASP A 83 15.03 -6.19 -0.08
N SER A 84 14.87 -5.76 1.17
CA SER A 84 15.93 -5.63 2.17
C SER A 84 17.01 -4.59 1.82
N GLU A 85 16.76 -3.74 0.83
CA GLU A 85 17.66 -2.69 0.41
C GLU A 85 17.04 -1.31 0.64
N LYS A 86 17.74 -0.45 1.38
CA LYS A 86 17.29 0.91 1.68
C LYS A 86 17.93 1.90 0.75
N LYS A 87 17.10 2.64 0.01
CA LYS A 87 17.54 3.64 -0.97
C LYS A 87 16.87 4.98 -0.73
N SER A 88 17.53 6.04 -1.15
CA SER A 88 17.03 7.42 -1.04
C SER A 88 16.35 7.87 -2.32
N TYR A 89 15.23 8.56 -2.16
CA TYR A 89 14.42 9.07 -3.28
C TYR A 89 13.92 10.48 -2.98
N THR A 90 13.53 11.16 -4.06
CA THR A 90 12.67 12.35 -3.97
C THR A 90 11.24 11.90 -4.28
N ALA A 91 10.31 12.17 -3.37
CA ALA A 91 8.91 11.78 -3.52
C ALA A 91 8.11 12.92 -4.15
N LEU A 92 7.56 12.69 -5.35
CA LEU A 92 6.85 13.71 -6.13
C LEU A 92 5.39 13.29 -6.35
N PRO A 93 4.42 13.99 -5.75
CA PRO A 93 3.01 13.79 -6.08
C PRO A 93 2.76 14.10 -7.55
N THR A 94 2.10 13.20 -8.28
CA THR A 94 1.91 13.31 -9.73
C THR A 94 0.49 12.87 -10.11
N GLU A 95 -0.47 13.77 -10.02
CA GLU A 95 -1.91 13.47 -10.15
C GLU A 95 -2.31 12.92 -11.51
N ASN A 96 -1.67 13.34 -12.59
CA ASN A 96 -1.98 12.87 -13.95
C ASN A 96 -1.68 11.39 -14.19
N TYR A 97 -1.01 10.71 -13.26
CA TYR A 97 -0.80 9.25 -13.28
C TYR A 97 -1.78 8.48 -12.40
N ARG A 98 -2.80 9.13 -11.87
CA ARG A 98 -3.77 8.51 -10.95
C ARG A 98 -4.43 7.26 -11.53
N GLU A 99 -4.94 7.34 -12.74
CA GLU A 99 -5.59 6.19 -13.39
C GLU A 99 -4.62 5.05 -13.65
N ALA A 100 -3.43 5.36 -14.14
CA ALA A 100 -2.40 4.37 -14.42
C ALA A 100 -1.95 3.65 -13.14
N VAL A 101 -1.65 4.39 -12.10
CA VAL A 101 -1.20 3.81 -10.82
C VAL A 101 -2.32 3.03 -10.14
N ASN A 102 -3.55 3.54 -10.14
CA ASN A 102 -4.70 2.81 -9.60
C ASN A 102 -4.94 1.49 -10.32
N GLY A 103 -4.82 1.48 -11.66
CA GLY A 103 -4.93 0.27 -12.46
C GLY A 103 -3.85 -0.75 -12.14
N LEU A 104 -2.59 -0.30 -12.01
CA LEU A 104 -1.47 -1.16 -11.67
C LEU A 104 -1.57 -1.72 -10.24
N MET A 105 -2.04 -0.92 -9.29
CA MET A 105 -2.30 -1.39 -7.92
C MET A 105 -3.39 -2.46 -7.90
N ARG A 106 -4.46 -2.28 -8.68
CA ARG A 106 -5.54 -3.26 -8.81
C ARG A 106 -5.03 -4.57 -9.41
N GLU A 107 -4.20 -4.48 -10.45
CA GLU A 107 -3.60 -5.64 -11.10
C GLU A 107 -2.65 -6.39 -10.16
N LYS A 108 -1.77 -5.69 -9.48
CA LYS A 108 -0.74 -6.29 -8.61
C LYS A 108 -1.33 -6.86 -7.31
N TYR A 109 -2.21 -6.11 -6.66
CA TYR A 109 -2.77 -6.45 -5.34
C TYR A 109 -4.15 -7.10 -5.43
N GLY A 110 -4.74 -7.12 -6.63
CA GLY A 110 -5.94 -7.88 -6.94
C GLY A 110 -7.12 -7.57 -6.03
N TRP A 111 -7.71 -8.61 -5.46
CA TRP A 111 -8.90 -8.49 -4.61
C TRP A 111 -8.68 -7.60 -3.38
N ALA A 112 -7.46 -7.55 -2.83
CA ALA A 112 -7.17 -6.70 -1.66
C ALA A 112 -7.35 -5.23 -1.99
N ASP A 113 -6.87 -4.77 -3.16
CA ASP A 113 -7.09 -3.40 -3.62
C ASP A 113 -8.57 -3.13 -3.90
N SER A 114 -9.26 -4.07 -4.53
CA SER A 114 -10.71 -3.96 -4.80
C SER A 114 -11.53 -3.91 -3.51
N TYR A 115 -11.16 -4.70 -2.52
CA TYR A 115 -11.81 -4.72 -1.21
C TYR A 115 -11.65 -3.36 -0.51
N ILE A 116 -10.44 -2.83 -0.46
CA ILE A 116 -10.19 -1.51 0.14
C ILE A 116 -10.90 -0.42 -0.66
N GLY A 117 -10.88 -0.50 -2.00
CA GLY A 117 -11.54 0.46 -2.89
C GLY A 117 -13.06 0.48 -2.77
N PHE A 118 -13.66 -0.61 -2.28
CA PHE A 118 -15.09 -0.65 -2.00
C PHE A 118 -15.48 0.26 -0.83
N PHE A 119 -14.62 0.34 0.18
CA PHE A 119 -14.87 1.19 1.36
C PHE A 119 -14.32 2.61 1.21
N PHE A 120 -13.28 2.79 0.39
CA PHE A 120 -12.60 4.08 0.23
C PHE A 120 -12.49 4.40 -1.26
N SER A 121 -13.01 5.58 -1.66
CA SER A 121 -12.91 6.04 -3.05
C SER A 121 -11.45 6.22 -3.47
N ARG A 122 -11.14 5.78 -4.69
CA ARG A 122 -9.82 5.98 -5.31
C ARG A 122 -9.75 7.25 -6.16
N ASP A 123 -10.86 7.97 -6.28
CA ASP A 123 -10.94 9.17 -7.13
C ASP A 123 -10.04 10.30 -6.66
N ASN A 124 -9.78 10.37 -5.34
CA ASN A 124 -8.93 11.39 -4.73
C ASN A 124 -7.54 10.83 -4.32
N SER A 125 -7.21 9.62 -4.75
CA SER A 125 -5.89 9.07 -4.47
C SER A 125 -4.82 9.86 -5.23
N VAL A 126 -3.64 9.99 -4.63
CA VAL A 126 -2.52 10.72 -5.23
C VAL A 126 -1.35 9.75 -5.45
N PRO A 127 -0.95 9.51 -6.71
CA PRO A 127 0.25 8.73 -6.97
C PRO A 127 1.50 9.54 -6.65
N ILE A 128 2.47 8.88 -6.05
CA ILE A 128 3.74 9.48 -5.63
C ILE A 128 4.85 8.81 -6.42
N ARG A 129 5.48 9.56 -7.30
CA ARG A 129 6.64 9.08 -8.05
C ARG A 129 7.89 9.13 -7.17
N LEU A 130 8.63 8.04 -7.14
CA LEU A 130 9.91 7.97 -6.45
C LEU A 130 11.03 8.17 -7.46
N VAL A 131 11.74 9.30 -7.34
CA VAL A 131 12.88 9.62 -8.20
C VAL A 131 14.14 9.32 -7.42
N PRO A 132 15.03 8.41 -7.92
CA PRO A 132 16.26 8.07 -7.22
C PRO A 132 17.12 9.31 -6.96
N ARG A 133 17.68 9.40 -5.77
CA ARG A 133 18.61 10.47 -5.42
C ARG A 133 20.03 9.92 -5.46
N ASP A 134 20.87 10.59 -6.19
CA ASP A 134 22.31 10.33 -6.17
C ASP A 134 22.90 10.90 -4.88
N ARG A 135 23.80 10.15 -4.30
CA ARG A 135 24.50 10.59 -3.11
C ARG A 135 25.55 11.63 -3.43
#